data_e9f59a51b4ae0b42c8213f04f5271153
#
_entry.id   e9f59a51b4ae0b42c8213f04f5271153
#
_cell.length_a   1.000
_cell.length_b   1.000
_cell.length_c   1.000
_cell.angle_alpha   90.00
_cell.angle_beta   90.00
_cell.angle_gamma   90.00
#
_symmetry.space_group_name_H-M   'P 1'
#
loop_
_entity.id
_entity.type
_entity.pdbx_description
1 polymer ?
#
loop_
_entity_poly.entity_id
_entity_poly.type
_entity_poly.pdbx_seq_one_letter_code
_entity_poly.pdbx_strand_id
1 'polypeptide(L)'
;MLIASAVALGASLILSAETLQLARHPESALGCDLNSVVSCSAVAQSWQAEIAKFGGLSYPNAFFGIAAESVFITIAVIGLARVKVPRWFATCTWLGGLAALAYSYWLSTQSLFVIHALCPWCLTLMFSTTIQFMALSHATVAVQGLPSRKAVAADDSDGEAEVAAVPAGLNKYYRLNIDLMVDILWIVAIVVLIIVTEGAALFAV
;
A
#
# COMPACT_ATOMS: atom_id res chain seq x y z
N MET A 1 9.26 -5.29 -3.05
CA MET A 1 8.87 -4.68 -1.78
C MET A 1 9.74 -3.47 -1.42
N LEU A 2 11.07 -3.59 -1.21
CA LEU A 2 11.92 -2.46 -0.76
C LEU A 2 11.82 -1.20 -1.63
N ILE A 3 11.93 -1.33 -2.94
CA ILE A 3 11.85 -0.18 -3.87
C ILE A 3 10.45 0.45 -3.80
N ALA A 4 9.40 -0.36 -3.79
CA ALA A 4 8.02 0.15 -3.71
C ALA A 4 7.79 0.92 -2.41
N SER A 5 8.24 0.37 -1.26
CA SER A 5 8.15 1.06 0.04
C SER A 5 8.99 2.35 0.08
N ALA A 6 10.15 2.37 -0.56
CA ALA A 6 10.97 3.59 -0.64
C ALA A 6 10.30 4.69 -1.48
N VAL A 7 9.67 4.31 -2.60
CA VAL A 7 8.89 5.25 -3.43
C VAL A 7 7.66 5.75 -2.65
N ALA A 8 6.94 4.87 -1.98
CA ALA A 8 5.80 5.23 -1.14
C ALA A 8 6.18 6.16 0.02
N LEU A 9 7.33 5.91 0.67
CA LEU A 9 7.86 6.80 1.70
C LEU A 9 8.19 8.18 1.11
N GLY A 10 8.84 8.23 -0.06
CA GLY A 10 9.13 9.49 -0.75
C GLY A 10 7.86 10.29 -1.06
N ALA A 11 6.83 9.63 -1.61
CA ALA A 11 5.54 10.24 -1.87
C ALA A 11 4.87 10.75 -0.58
N SER A 12 4.91 9.98 0.51
CA SER A 12 4.37 10.39 1.82
C SER A 12 5.11 11.58 2.41
N LEU A 13 6.44 11.67 2.23
CA LEU A 13 7.24 12.83 2.66
C LEU A 13 6.87 14.08 1.87
N ILE A 14 6.71 13.98 0.54
CA ILE A 14 6.30 15.09 -0.30
C ILE A 14 4.91 15.57 0.09
N LEU A 15 3.93 14.66 0.21
CA LEU A 15 2.57 14.98 0.64
C LEU A 15 2.55 15.65 2.02
N SER A 16 3.39 15.20 2.95
CA SER A 16 3.51 15.81 4.28
C SER A 16 4.08 17.24 4.20
N ALA A 17 5.09 17.45 3.37
CA ALA A 17 5.67 18.77 3.14
C ALA A 17 4.65 19.72 2.50
N GLU A 18 3.90 19.27 1.50
CA GLU A 18 2.83 20.03 0.84
C GLU A 18 1.70 20.40 1.81
N THR A 19 1.28 19.45 2.67
CA THR A 19 0.28 19.72 3.71
C THR A 19 0.76 20.79 4.70
N LEU A 20 2.03 20.74 5.11
CA LEU A 20 2.63 21.75 5.98
C LEU A 20 2.74 23.12 5.28
N GLN A 21 3.02 23.12 3.98
CA GLN A 21 3.04 24.36 3.18
C GLN A 21 1.64 24.99 3.15
N LEU A 22 0.60 24.23 2.85
CA LEU A 22 -0.79 24.71 2.86
C LEU A 22 -1.23 25.18 4.25
N ALA A 23 -0.81 24.52 5.32
CA ALA A 23 -1.11 24.96 6.68
C ALA A 23 -0.48 26.32 7.03
N ARG A 24 0.65 26.65 6.43
CA ARG A 24 1.35 27.97 6.61
C ARG A 24 0.84 29.03 5.65
N HIS A 25 0.51 28.64 4.44
CA HIS A 25 0.12 29.51 3.33
C HIS A 25 -1.09 28.89 2.61
N PRO A 26 -2.32 29.05 3.13
CA PRO A 26 -3.52 28.41 2.60
C PRO A 26 -3.85 28.74 1.13
N GLU A 27 -3.41 29.92 0.67
CA GLU A 27 -3.62 30.40 -0.71
C GLU A 27 -2.49 29.98 -1.68
N SER A 28 -1.50 29.23 -1.21
CA SER A 28 -0.40 28.81 -2.09
C SER A 28 -0.82 27.65 -3.00
N ALA A 29 -0.56 27.79 -4.29
CA ALA A 29 -0.66 26.65 -5.21
C ALA A 29 0.50 25.68 -4.97
N LEU A 30 0.23 24.39 -5.03
CA LEU A 30 1.24 23.35 -4.94
C LEU A 30 1.84 23.05 -6.32
N GLY A 31 3.04 22.49 -6.33
CA GLY A 31 3.73 22.15 -7.58
C GLY A 31 3.02 21.13 -8.47
N CYS A 32 2.07 20.38 -7.90
CA CYS A 32 1.23 19.38 -8.58
C CYS A 32 -0.16 19.90 -8.92
N ASP A 33 -0.47 21.18 -8.73
CA ASP A 33 -1.71 21.80 -9.19
C ASP A 33 -1.56 22.21 -10.66
N LEU A 34 -1.86 21.28 -11.57
CA LEU A 34 -1.67 21.50 -13.01
C LEU A 34 -2.91 22.07 -13.70
N ASN A 35 -4.09 21.59 -13.28
CA ASN A 35 -5.40 22.00 -13.82
C ASN A 35 -6.51 21.70 -12.81
N SER A 36 -7.78 21.93 -13.20
CA SER A 36 -8.94 21.69 -12.33
C SER A 36 -9.13 20.23 -11.91
N VAL A 37 -8.57 19.28 -12.68
CA VAL A 37 -8.68 17.83 -12.43
C VAL A 37 -7.43 17.29 -11.74
N VAL A 38 -6.24 17.84 -12.05
CA VAL A 38 -4.99 17.45 -11.40
C VAL A 38 -4.62 18.51 -10.38
N SER A 39 -4.98 18.27 -9.13
CA SER A 39 -4.78 19.21 -8.03
C SER A 39 -4.51 18.50 -6.71
N CYS A 40 -3.30 18.68 -6.20
CA CYS A 40 -2.95 18.18 -4.88
C CYS A 40 -3.57 19.02 -3.76
N SER A 41 -3.71 20.33 -3.96
CA SER A 41 -4.29 21.23 -2.96
C SER A 41 -5.76 20.90 -2.70
N ALA A 42 -6.57 20.61 -3.75
CA ALA A 42 -7.95 20.20 -3.61
C ALA A 42 -8.08 18.90 -2.78
N VAL A 43 -7.21 17.93 -3.01
CA VAL A 43 -7.20 16.68 -2.25
C VAL A 43 -6.69 16.90 -0.82
N ALA A 44 -5.62 17.66 -0.63
CA ALA A 44 -5.04 17.91 0.69
C ALA A 44 -5.93 18.74 1.62
N GLN A 45 -6.78 19.62 1.07
CA GLN A 45 -7.74 20.42 1.84
C GLN A 45 -9.06 19.68 2.10
N SER A 46 -9.27 18.50 1.53
CA SER A 46 -10.44 17.70 1.76
C SER A 46 -10.44 17.04 3.14
N TRP A 47 -11.60 16.77 3.72
CA TRP A 47 -11.70 16.08 5.02
C TRP A 47 -11.14 14.66 4.99
N GLN A 48 -11.08 14.05 3.81
CA GLN A 48 -10.51 12.72 3.60
C GLN A 48 -8.99 12.69 3.77
N ALA A 49 -8.33 13.86 3.66
CA ALA A 49 -6.90 13.97 3.90
C ALA A 49 -6.54 13.93 5.40
N GLU A 50 -7.54 13.94 6.29
CA GLU A 50 -7.36 13.91 7.73
C GLU A 50 -7.82 12.58 8.31
N ILE A 51 -6.92 11.81 8.93
CA ILE A 51 -7.28 10.53 9.58
C ILE A 51 -7.89 10.75 10.96
N ALA A 52 -7.34 11.67 11.73
CA ALA A 52 -7.72 11.86 13.12
C ALA A 52 -7.73 13.33 13.52
N LYS A 53 -8.74 13.70 14.32
CA LYS A 53 -8.80 15.00 15.01
C LYS A 53 -8.70 14.73 16.50
N PHE A 54 -7.62 15.16 17.13
CA PHE A 54 -7.42 14.99 18.56
C PHE A 54 -7.05 16.30 19.22
N GLY A 55 -7.75 16.69 20.29
CA GLY A 55 -7.41 17.87 21.05
C GLY A 55 -7.41 19.18 20.26
N GLY A 56 -8.24 19.30 19.21
CA GLY A 56 -8.28 20.46 18.32
C GLY A 56 -7.20 20.48 17.25
N LEU A 57 -6.34 19.45 17.19
CA LEU A 57 -5.33 19.25 16.15
C LEU A 57 -5.83 18.27 15.11
N SER A 58 -5.59 18.56 13.85
CA SER A 58 -5.84 17.68 12.72
C SER A 58 -4.55 17.00 12.30
N TYR A 59 -4.61 15.67 12.13
CA TYR A 59 -3.46 14.87 11.72
C TYR A 59 -3.63 14.40 10.28
N PRO A 60 -2.86 14.95 9.34
CA PRO A 60 -2.87 14.54 7.95
C PRO A 60 -2.51 13.06 7.79
N ASN A 61 -3.19 12.39 6.87
CA ASN A 61 -2.95 10.98 6.57
C ASN A 61 -1.51 10.70 6.08
N ALA A 62 -0.86 11.66 5.44
CA ALA A 62 0.51 11.55 4.96
C ALA A 62 1.52 11.25 6.08
N PHE A 63 1.30 11.75 7.30
CA PHE A 63 2.18 11.44 8.45
C PHE A 63 2.08 9.97 8.86
N PHE A 64 0.89 9.38 8.81
CA PHE A 64 0.72 7.95 9.04
C PHE A 64 1.35 7.13 7.91
N GLY A 65 1.33 7.64 6.67
CA GLY A 65 2.06 7.07 5.55
C GLY A 65 3.55 6.96 5.82
N ILE A 66 4.20 8.02 6.32
CA ILE A 66 5.63 8.01 6.68
C ILE A 66 5.90 6.92 7.74
N ALA A 67 5.09 6.84 8.79
CA ALA A 67 5.26 5.85 9.84
C ALA A 67 5.11 4.42 9.31
N ALA A 68 4.06 4.15 8.54
CA ALA A 68 3.79 2.84 7.96
C ALA A 68 4.89 2.40 6.99
N GLU A 69 5.31 3.27 6.07
CA GLU A 69 6.31 2.94 5.06
C GLU A 69 7.70 2.73 5.66
N SER A 70 8.04 3.44 6.75
CA SER A 70 9.27 3.18 7.49
C SER A 70 9.31 1.77 8.09
N VAL A 71 8.17 1.29 8.60
CA VAL A 71 8.02 -0.09 9.07
C VAL A 71 8.16 -1.08 7.91
N PHE A 72 7.48 -0.85 6.78
CA PHE A 72 7.56 -1.75 5.62
C PHE A 72 8.95 -1.80 4.99
N ILE A 73 9.70 -0.69 4.96
CA ILE A 73 11.11 -0.69 4.55
C ILE A 73 11.93 -1.58 5.47
N THR A 74 11.75 -1.45 6.78
CA THR A 74 12.46 -2.28 7.77
C THR A 74 12.16 -3.75 7.55
N ILE A 75 10.90 -4.12 7.34
CA ILE A 75 10.48 -5.49 7.06
C ILE A 75 11.06 -6.00 5.74
N ALA A 76 11.12 -5.14 4.72
CA ALA A 76 11.74 -5.50 3.44
C ALA A 76 13.24 -5.80 3.58
N VAL A 77 13.96 -5.03 4.40
CA VAL A 77 15.38 -5.28 4.71
C VAL A 77 15.55 -6.60 5.47
N ILE A 78 14.71 -6.87 6.48
CA ILE A 78 14.69 -8.14 7.23
C ILE A 78 14.45 -9.31 6.26
N GLY A 79 13.51 -9.15 5.31
CA GLY A 79 13.22 -10.16 4.29
C GLY A 79 14.40 -10.40 3.33
N LEU A 80 15.10 -9.35 2.90
CA LEU A 80 16.31 -9.45 2.08
C LEU A 80 17.46 -10.15 2.83
N ALA A 81 17.58 -9.89 4.12
CA ALA A 81 18.55 -10.59 4.98
C ALA A 81 18.14 -12.05 5.28
N ARG A 82 17.02 -12.53 4.75
CA ARG A 82 16.46 -13.87 4.94
C ARG A 82 16.28 -14.28 6.41
N VAL A 83 16.02 -13.31 7.27
CA VAL A 83 15.72 -13.55 8.69
C VAL A 83 14.32 -14.13 8.81
N LYS A 84 14.20 -15.28 9.46
CA LYS A 84 12.89 -15.86 9.77
C LYS A 84 12.27 -15.10 10.92
N VAL A 85 11.06 -14.60 10.70
CA VAL A 85 10.29 -13.89 11.73
C VAL A 85 9.23 -14.80 12.36
N PRO A 86 8.81 -14.53 13.61
CA PRO A 86 7.70 -15.26 14.23
C PRO A 86 6.42 -15.15 13.41
N ARG A 87 5.60 -16.20 13.40
CA ARG A 87 4.35 -16.27 12.61
C ARG A 87 3.39 -15.13 12.92
N TRP A 88 3.24 -14.80 14.22
CA TRP A 88 2.38 -13.69 14.63
C TRP A 88 2.82 -12.37 14.00
N PHE A 89 4.13 -12.12 13.96
CA PHE A 89 4.69 -10.91 13.35
C PHE A 89 4.42 -10.86 11.84
N ALA A 90 4.68 -11.95 11.12
CA ALA A 90 4.39 -12.03 9.68
C ALA A 90 2.88 -11.84 9.39
N THR A 91 2.00 -12.41 10.24
CA THR A 91 0.55 -12.24 10.10
C THR A 91 0.12 -10.80 10.37
N CYS A 92 0.62 -10.19 11.46
CA CYS A 92 0.32 -8.78 11.78
C CYS A 92 0.81 -7.84 10.67
N THR A 93 2.00 -8.09 10.14
CA THR A 93 2.56 -7.32 9.03
C THR A 93 1.72 -7.44 7.77
N TRP A 94 1.28 -8.64 7.44
CA TRP A 94 0.41 -8.89 6.27
C TRP A 94 -0.94 -8.18 6.45
N LEU A 95 -1.56 -8.27 7.64
CA LEU A 95 -2.81 -7.56 7.95
C LEU A 95 -2.63 -6.04 7.90
N GLY A 96 -1.51 -5.51 8.40
CA GLY A 96 -1.16 -4.10 8.29
C GLY A 96 -1.02 -3.65 6.84
N GLY A 97 -0.37 -4.46 5.99
CA GLY A 97 -0.27 -4.22 4.55
C GLY A 97 -1.63 -4.24 3.86
N LEU A 98 -2.50 -5.19 4.22
CA LEU A 98 -3.87 -5.24 3.70
C LEU A 98 -4.69 -4.01 4.10
N ALA A 99 -4.57 -3.56 5.34
CA ALA A 99 -5.25 -2.36 5.83
C ALA A 99 -4.75 -1.09 5.10
N ALA A 100 -3.44 -0.96 4.90
CA ALA A 100 -2.83 0.12 4.14
C ALA A 100 -3.32 0.14 2.69
N LEU A 101 -3.38 -1.03 2.04
CA LEU A 101 -3.91 -1.19 0.69
C LEU A 101 -5.38 -0.77 0.62
N ALA A 102 -6.23 -1.30 1.49
CA ALA A 102 -7.66 -0.99 1.53
C ALA A 102 -7.90 0.52 1.73
N TYR A 103 -7.15 1.14 2.63
CA TYR A 103 -7.20 2.57 2.88
C TYR A 103 -6.76 3.39 1.66
N SER A 104 -5.70 2.99 0.99
CA SER A 104 -5.18 3.63 -0.22
C SER A 104 -6.21 3.60 -1.36
N TYR A 105 -6.89 2.47 -1.57
CA TYR A 105 -7.97 2.36 -2.55
C TYR A 105 -9.21 3.18 -2.17
N TRP A 106 -9.57 3.19 -0.88
CA TRP A 106 -10.66 4.04 -0.40
C TRP A 106 -10.38 5.51 -0.70
N LEU A 107 -9.17 6.01 -0.39
CA LEU A 107 -8.78 7.40 -0.73
C LEU A 107 -8.85 7.66 -2.24
N SER A 108 -8.42 6.71 -3.06
CA SER A 108 -8.47 6.85 -4.51
C SER A 108 -9.91 6.92 -5.03
N THR A 109 -10.84 6.15 -4.46
CA THR A 109 -12.27 6.28 -4.80
C THR A 109 -12.84 7.62 -4.37
N GLN A 110 -12.43 8.16 -3.23
CA GLN A 110 -12.86 9.50 -2.78
C GLN A 110 -12.31 10.58 -3.72
N SER A 111 -11.06 10.47 -4.13
CA SER A 111 -10.42 11.39 -5.08
C SER A 111 -11.15 11.42 -6.43
N LEU A 112 -11.45 10.24 -7.00
CA LEU A 112 -12.11 10.10 -8.31
C LEU A 112 -13.59 10.50 -8.29
N PHE A 113 -14.36 10.04 -7.30
CA PHE A 113 -15.82 10.10 -7.37
C PHE A 113 -16.46 11.15 -6.45
N VAL A 114 -15.71 11.71 -5.50
CA VAL A 114 -16.24 12.68 -4.53
C VAL A 114 -15.57 14.04 -4.68
N ILE A 115 -14.24 14.06 -4.76
CA ILE A 115 -13.45 15.29 -4.85
C ILE A 115 -13.35 15.75 -6.32
N HIS A 116 -13.39 14.80 -7.27
CA HIS A 116 -13.15 15.02 -8.70
C HIS A 116 -11.80 15.71 -8.97
N ALA A 117 -10.79 15.35 -8.18
CA ALA A 117 -9.43 15.83 -8.36
C ALA A 117 -8.43 14.69 -8.14
N LEU A 118 -7.47 14.57 -9.03
CA LEU A 118 -6.41 13.58 -8.99
C LEU A 118 -5.15 14.20 -8.39
N CYS A 119 -4.61 13.58 -7.37
CA CYS A 119 -3.31 13.93 -6.83
C CYS A 119 -2.26 12.93 -7.35
N PRO A 120 -1.27 13.36 -8.15
CA PRO A 120 -0.24 12.46 -8.70
C PRO A 120 0.54 11.71 -7.62
N TRP A 121 0.83 12.35 -6.50
CA TRP A 121 1.52 11.72 -5.37
C TRP A 121 0.65 10.67 -4.69
N CYS A 122 -0.67 10.93 -4.57
CA CYS A 122 -1.62 9.94 -4.02
C CYS A 122 -1.72 8.71 -4.93
N LEU A 123 -1.73 8.90 -6.24
CA LEU A 123 -1.70 7.79 -7.21
C LEU A 123 -0.39 7.01 -7.12
N THR A 124 0.75 7.71 -7.02
CA THR A 124 2.07 7.08 -6.83
C THR A 124 2.08 6.24 -5.56
N LEU A 125 1.54 6.76 -4.46
CA LEU A 125 1.41 6.03 -3.20
C LEU A 125 0.52 4.80 -3.36
N MET A 126 -0.64 4.92 -4.01
CA MET A 126 -1.56 3.80 -4.25
C MET A 126 -0.90 2.67 -5.05
N PHE A 127 -0.25 2.98 -6.18
CA PHE A 127 0.42 1.97 -6.99
C PHE A 127 1.59 1.33 -6.25
N SER A 128 2.38 2.14 -5.52
CA SER A 128 3.49 1.63 -4.72
C SER A 128 3.00 0.71 -3.61
N THR A 129 1.93 1.06 -2.90
CA THR A 129 1.32 0.22 -1.86
C THR A 129 0.75 -1.07 -2.44
N THR A 130 0.20 -1.04 -3.66
CA THR A 130 -0.27 -2.23 -4.36
C THR A 130 0.89 -3.19 -4.62
N ILE A 131 1.95 -2.73 -5.28
CA ILE A 131 3.15 -3.54 -5.58
C ILE A 131 3.81 -4.05 -4.27
N GLN A 132 3.83 -3.21 -3.24
CA GLN A 132 4.36 -3.55 -1.93
C GLN A 132 3.59 -4.69 -1.27
N PHE A 133 2.26 -4.63 -1.25
CA PHE A 133 1.41 -5.66 -0.66
C PHE A 133 1.49 -6.98 -1.43
N MET A 134 1.57 -6.94 -2.75
CA MET A 134 1.77 -8.11 -3.59
C MET A 134 3.09 -8.81 -3.25
N ALA A 135 4.19 -8.04 -3.21
CA ALA A 135 5.50 -8.56 -2.83
C ALA A 135 5.54 -9.09 -1.39
N LEU A 136 4.82 -8.45 -0.46
CA LEU A 136 4.67 -8.89 0.93
C LEU A 136 3.91 -10.23 0.99
N SER A 137 2.82 -10.37 0.24
CA SER A 137 2.03 -11.61 0.18
C SER A 137 2.85 -12.75 -0.39
N HIS A 138 3.58 -12.50 -1.48
CA HIS A 138 4.51 -13.48 -2.06
C HIS A 138 5.57 -13.92 -1.04
N ALA A 139 6.22 -12.98 -0.36
CA ALA A 139 7.23 -13.28 0.65
C ALA A 139 6.65 -14.04 1.85
N THR A 140 5.43 -13.71 2.28
CA THR A 140 4.75 -14.36 3.40
C THR A 140 4.45 -15.83 3.09
N VAL A 141 4.06 -16.14 1.87
CA VAL A 141 3.79 -17.54 1.47
C VAL A 141 5.07 -18.27 1.07
N ALA A 142 5.87 -17.70 0.19
CA ALA A 142 7.01 -18.38 -0.41
C ALA A 142 8.21 -18.49 0.54
N VAL A 143 8.44 -17.48 1.40
CA VAL A 143 9.61 -17.44 2.30
C VAL A 143 9.25 -17.87 3.72
N GLN A 144 8.10 -17.39 4.25
CA GLN A 144 7.69 -17.67 5.62
C GLN A 144 6.79 -18.91 5.74
N GLY A 145 6.30 -19.47 4.63
CA GLY A 145 5.48 -20.67 4.60
C GLY A 145 4.11 -20.53 5.27
N LEU A 146 3.52 -19.36 5.28
CA LEU A 146 2.17 -19.10 5.83
C LEU A 146 1.11 -19.13 4.71
N PRO A 147 -0.13 -19.59 4.97
CA PRO A 147 -0.63 -20.22 6.19
C PRO A 147 -0.29 -21.73 6.23
N SER A 148 0.56 -22.13 7.14
CA SER A 148 0.79 -23.55 7.42
C SER A 148 -0.06 -23.94 8.63
N ARG A 149 -0.93 -24.94 8.50
CA ARG A 149 -1.58 -25.56 9.64
C ARG A 149 -0.55 -26.42 10.35
N LYS A 150 -0.39 -26.25 11.68
CA LYS A 150 0.26 -27.27 12.49
C LYS A 150 -0.53 -28.55 12.26
N ALA A 151 0.10 -29.61 11.79
CA ALA A 151 -0.45 -30.94 12.01
C ALA A 151 -0.64 -31.07 13.52
N VAL A 152 -1.85 -31.37 13.94
CA VAL A 152 -2.11 -31.84 15.30
C VAL A 152 -1.21 -33.07 15.42
N ALA A 153 -0.22 -33.02 16.31
CA ALA A 153 0.63 -34.15 16.58
C ALA A 153 -0.29 -35.28 17.02
N ALA A 154 -0.50 -36.25 16.15
CA ALA A 154 -0.87 -37.57 16.58
C ALA A 154 0.31 -38.06 17.41
N ASP A 155 0.05 -38.27 18.69
CA ASP A 155 0.91 -38.92 19.63
C ASP A 155 1.27 -40.30 19.07
N ASP A 156 2.43 -40.42 18.45
CA ASP A 156 3.19 -41.64 18.45
C ASP A 156 4.66 -41.39 18.04
N SER A 157 5.53 -41.77 18.93
CA SER A 157 6.94 -42.08 18.85
C SER A 157 7.51 -42.18 17.44
N ASP A 158 8.24 -41.20 17.01
CA ASP A 158 9.52 -41.18 16.33
C ASP A 158 9.70 -39.82 15.59
N GLY A 159 10.62 -39.04 16.16
CA GLY A 159 10.77 -37.61 15.95
C GLY A 159 11.18 -37.14 14.56
N GLU A 160 10.23 -36.86 13.73
CA GLU A 160 10.36 -35.82 12.69
C GLU A 160 9.05 -35.02 12.68
N ALA A 161 9.10 -33.80 13.22
CA ALA A 161 8.00 -32.86 13.09
C ALA A 161 7.83 -32.50 11.60
N GLU A 162 6.94 -33.21 10.91
CA GLU A 162 6.53 -32.89 9.57
C GLU A 162 5.91 -31.49 9.57
N VAL A 163 6.66 -30.53 9.09
CA VAL A 163 6.23 -29.15 8.90
C VAL A 163 5.05 -29.19 7.91
N ALA A 164 3.85 -29.02 8.42
CA ALA A 164 2.63 -29.05 7.62
C ALA A 164 2.78 -28.08 6.43
N ALA A 165 2.80 -28.65 5.23
CA ALA A 165 3.03 -27.95 3.98
C ALA A 165 1.92 -26.91 3.73
N VAL A 166 2.31 -25.78 3.14
CA VAL A 166 1.39 -24.81 2.54
C VAL A 166 0.45 -25.57 1.61
N PRO A 167 -0.87 -25.28 1.58
CA PRO A 167 -1.81 -25.94 0.68
C PRO A 167 -1.24 -25.97 -0.74
N ALA A 168 -1.22 -27.15 -1.37
CA ALA A 168 -0.54 -27.39 -2.64
C ALA A 168 -0.97 -26.40 -3.74
N GLY A 169 -2.24 -25.99 -3.76
CA GLY A 169 -2.78 -25.00 -4.69
C GLY A 169 -2.18 -23.61 -4.49
N LEU A 170 -2.05 -23.14 -3.25
CA LEU A 170 -1.48 -21.83 -2.94
C LEU A 170 0.01 -21.78 -3.25
N ASN A 171 0.74 -22.85 -2.93
CA ASN A 171 2.16 -22.96 -3.25
C ASN A 171 2.40 -22.99 -4.77
N LYS A 172 1.53 -23.70 -5.53
CA LYS A 172 1.59 -23.74 -7.00
C LYS A 172 1.30 -22.35 -7.60
N TYR A 173 0.33 -21.62 -7.06
CA TYR A 173 -0.04 -20.26 -7.49
C TYR A 173 1.17 -19.30 -7.42
N TYR A 174 1.84 -19.24 -6.27
CA TYR A 174 3.00 -18.36 -6.09
C TYR A 174 4.26 -18.87 -6.80
N ARG A 175 4.47 -20.18 -6.91
CA ARG A 175 5.62 -20.74 -7.66
C ARG A 175 5.53 -20.51 -9.17
N LEU A 176 4.33 -20.42 -9.72
CA LEU A 176 4.10 -20.13 -11.13
C LEU A 176 4.04 -18.63 -11.43
N ASN A 177 4.26 -17.79 -10.42
CA ASN A 177 4.14 -16.33 -10.52
C ASN A 177 2.78 -15.90 -11.11
N ILE A 178 1.72 -16.64 -10.84
CA ILE A 178 0.36 -16.27 -11.27
C ILE A 178 -0.09 -15.01 -10.55
N ASP A 179 0.36 -14.81 -9.30
CA ASP A 179 0.23 -13.58 -8.55
C ASP A 179 0.71 -12.36 -9.36
N LEU A 180 1.91 -12.41 -9.96
CA LEU A 180 2.45 -11.34 -10.76
C LEU A 180 1.55 -11.01 -11.98
N MET A 181 1.00 -12.02 -12.65
CA MET A 181 0.08 -11.81 -13.77
C MET A 181 -1.22 -11.13 -13.32
N VAL A 182 -1.77 -11.56 -12.19
CA VAL A 182 -2.98 -10.95 -11.60
C VAL A 182 -2.71 -9.51 -11.22
N ASP A 183 -1.54 -9.22 -10.64
CA ASP A 183 -1.12 -7.88 -10.24
C ASP A 183 -1.00 -6.94 -11.43
N ILE A 184 -0.35 -7.39 -12.50
CA ILE A 184 -0.21 -6.60 -13.73
C ILE A 184 -1.59 -6.31 -14.33
N LEU A 185 -2.46 -7.31 -14.43
CA LEU A 185 -3.81 -7.13 -14.95
C LEU A 185 -4.62 -6.16 -14.08
N TRP A 186 -4.47 -6.24 -12.77
CA TRP A 186 -5.12 -5.34 -11.82
C TRP A 186 -4.66 -3.89 -11.98
N ILE A 187 -3.35 -3.66 -12.04
CA ILE A 187 -2.78 -2.33 -12.27
C ILE A 187 -3.24 -1.75 -13.60
N VAL A 188 -3.23 -2.55 -14.68
CA VAL A 188 -3.73 -2.13 -15.99
C VAL A 188 -5.21 -1.76 -15.91
N ALA A 189 -6.03 -2.56 -15.23
CA ALA A 189 -7.46 -2.27 -15.07
C ALA A 189 -7.69 -0.93 -14.34
N ILE A 190 -6.91 -0.61 -13.31
CA ILE A 190 -6.99 0.66 -12.59
C ILE A 190 -6.58 1.83 -13.48
N VAL A 191 -5.47 1.69 -14.23
CA VAL A 191 -5.03 2.73 -15.18
C VAL A 191 -6.08 2.99 -16.23
N VAL A 192 -6.69 1.94 -16.80
CA VAL A 192 -7.79 2.07 -17.75
C VAL A 192 -8.99 2.76 -17.11
N LEU A 193 -9.35 2.40 -15.89
CA LEU A 193 -10.43 3.05 -15.14
C LEU A 193 -10.19 4.57 -15.02
N ILE A 194 -8.99 4.97 -14.59
CA ILE A 194 -8.61 6.40 -14.45
C ILE A 194 -8.69 7.12 -15.79
N ILE A 195 -8.21 6.50 -16.86
CA ILE A 195 -8.25 7.09 -18.22
C ILE A 195 -9.69 7.22 -18.71
N VAL A 196 -10.55 6.25 -18.44
CA VAL A 196 -11.95 6.29 -18.88
C VAL A 196 -12.75 7.33 -18.08
N THR A 197 -12.48 7.48 -16.78
CA THR A 197 -13.22 8.42 -15.94
C THR A 197 -12.76 9.86 -16.11
N GLU A 198 -11.46 10.10 -16.20
CA GLU A 198 -10.87 11.44 -16.18
C GLU A 198 -10.09 11.79 -17.45
N GLY A 199 -10.01 10.86 -18.44
CA GLY A 199 -9.15 11.02 -19.60
C GLY A 199 -9.49 12.25 -20.44
N ALA A 200 -10.78 12.55 -20.62
CA ALA A 200 -11.20 13.74 -21.36
C ALA A 200 -10.69 15.04 -20.74
N ALA A 201 -10.65 15.09 -19.40
CA ALA A 201 -10.20 16.24 -18.62
C ALA A 201 -8.67 16.25 -18.41
N LEU A 202 -8.02 15.08 -18.39
CA LEU A 202 -6.56 14.96 -18.33
C LEU A 202 -5.88 15.44 -19.63
N PHE A 203 -6.53 15.24 -20.78
CA PHE A 203 -6.01 15.62 -22.10
C PHE A 203 -6.58 16.93 -22.62
N ALA A 204 -7.52 17.56 -21.93
CA ALA A 204 -7.99 18.91 -22.22
C ALA A 204 -6.99 19.93 -21.64
N VAL A 205 -5.95 20.24 -22.43
CA VAL A 205 -5.01 21.31 -22.16
C VAL A 205 -5.48 22.61 -22.79
#